data_13403ea696e3c4b0d8a6bc510f4ad840
#
_entry.id   13403ea696e3c4b0d8a6bc510f4ad840
#
_cell.length_a   1.000
_cell.length_b   1.000
_cell.length_c   1.000
_cell.angle_alpha   90.00
_cell.angle_beta   90.00
_cell.angle_gamma   90.00
#
_symmetry.space_group_name_H-M   'P 1'
#
loop_
_entity.id
_entity.type
_entity.pdbx_description
1 polymer ?
#
loop_
_entity_poly.entity_id
_entity_poly.type
_entity_poly.pdbx_seq_one_letter_code
_entity_poly.pdbx_strand_id
1 'polypeptide(L)' 'MEVPDVIGYVLDEALTKIGEKGFYIDKILITKPVKATNPLGIARVVRLSVIGETKLQLVVAYQDYEKGGVEHGIQNQ' A
#
# COMPACT_ATOMS: atom_id res chain seq x y z
N MET A 1 -12.36 -13.26 16.09
CA MET A 1 -12.26 -13.33 14.63
C MET A 1 -10.82 -13.06 14.23
N GLU A 2 -10.30 -13.90 13.37
CA GLU A 2 -8.91 -13.83 12.98
C GLU A 2 -8.68 -12.80 11.90
N VAL A 3 -7.66 -11.97 12.09
CA VAL A 3 -7.28 -10.98 11.06
C VAL A 3 -6.59 -11.71 9.92
N PRO A 4 -7.02 -11.50 8.67
CA PRO A 4 -6.38 -12.17 7.55
C PRO A 4 -4.96 -11.64 7.32
N ASP A 5 -4.05 -12.55 7.01
CA ASP A 5 -2.67 -12.18 6.70
C ASP A 5 -2.56 -11.89 5.22
N VAL A 6 -2.50 -10.62 4.88
CA VAL A 6 -2.45 -10.19 3.49
C VAL A 6 -1.16 -9.43 3.18
N ILE A 7 -0.18 -9.48 4.07
CA ILE A 7 1.11 -8.84 3.83
C ILE A 7 1.76 -9.48 2.60
N GLY A 8 2.19 -8.65 1.67
CA GLY A 8 2.79 -9.13 0.43
C GLY A 8 1.81 -9.38 -0.70
N TYR A 9 0.52 -9.38 -0.41
CA TYR A 9 -0.50 -9.58 -1.43
C TYR A 9 -0.66 -8.32 -2.28
N VAL A 10 -1.00 -8.52 -3.53
CA VAL A 10 -1.45 -7.42 -4.39
C VAL A 10 -2.69 -6.82 -3.75
N LEU A 11 -2.81 -5.48 -3.81
CA LEU A 11 -3.87 -4.77 -3.11
C LEU A 11 -5.26 -5.32 -3.44
N ASP A 12 -5.56 -5.58 -4.71
CA ASP A 12 -6.87 -6.09 -5.09
C ASP A 12 -7.18 -7.42 -4.42
N GLU A 13 -6.20 -8.32 -4.38
CA GLU A 13 -6.37 -9.61 -3.73
C GLU A 13 -6.54 -9.46 -2.22
N ALA A 14 -5.78 -8.53 -1.65
CA ALA A 14 -5.87 -8.27 -0.21
C ALA A 14 -7.25 -7.77 0.17
N LEU A 15 -7.80 -6.85 -0.62
CA LEU A 15 -9.12 -6.31 -0.34
C LEU A 15 -10.19 -7.39 -0.40
N THR A 16 -10.10 -8.29 -1.37
CA THR A 16 -11.03 -9.41 -1.48
C THR A 16 -10.97 -10.30 -0.24
N LYS A 17 -9.78 -10.67 0.17
CA LYS A 17 -9.62 -11.56 1.32
C LYS A 17 -10.09 -10.90 2.62
N ILE A 18 -9.83 -9.62 2.76
CA ILE A 18 -10.26 -8.88 3.94
C ILE A 18 -11.79 -8.83 4.00
N GLY A 19 -12.43 -8.55 2.88
CA GLY A 19 -13.88 -8.52 2.82
C GLY A 19 -14.51 -9.87 3.11
N GLU A 20 -13.88 -10.95 2.63
CA GLU A 20 -14.37 -12.31 2.87
C GLU A 20 -14.35 -12.68 4.35
N LYS A 21 -13.45 -12.07 5.11
CA LYS A 21 -13.36 -12.31 6.55
C LYS A 21 -14.25 -11.39 7.38
N GLY A 22 -14.98 -10.50 6.72
CA GLY A 22 -15.91 -9.62 7.40
C GLY A 22 -15.28 -8.35 7.96
N PHE A 23 -14.11 -7.98 7.47
CA PHE A 23 -13.44 -6.76 7.90
C PHE A 23 -13.68 -5.63 6.92
N TYR A 24 -13.51 -4.41 7.40
CA TYR A 24 -13.61 -3.19 6.58
C TYR A 24 -12.27 -2.50 6.55
N ILE A 25 -12.01 -1.82 5.44
CA ILE A 25 -10.83 -0.98 5.32
C ILE A 25 -11.22 0.44 5.69
N ASP A 26 -10.59 0.99 6.71
CA ASP A 26 -10.81 2.38 7.10
C ASP A 26 -9.93 3.33 6.31
N LYS A 27 -8.65 2.98 6.17
CA LYS A 27 -7.69 3.82 5.45
C LYS A 27 -6.70 2.96 4.70
N ILE A 28 -6.27 3.48 3.57
CA ILE A 28 -5.15 2.91 2.82
C ILE A 28 -4.12 4.01 2.66
N LEU A 29 -2.94 3.78 3.25
CA LEU A 29 -1.84 4.73 3.18
C LEU A 29 -0.82 4.23 2.18
N ILE A 30 -0.23 5.14 1.42
CA ILE A 30 0.77 4.80 0.41
C ILE A 30 2.13 5.25 0.90
N THR A 31 3.05 4.29 0.99
CA THR A 31 4.43 4.59 1.34
C THR A 31 5.18 4.95 0.06
N LYS A 32 5.83 6.09 0.04
CA LYS A 32 6.59 6.50 -1.13
C LYS A 32 7.81 7.32 -0.70
N PRO A 33 8.85 7.34 -1.55
CA PRO A 33 10.02 8.18 -1.28
C PRO A 33 9.64 9.66 -1.27
N VAL A 34 10.45 10.46 -0.58
CA VAL A 34 10.16 11.87 -0.36
C VAL A 34 9.97 12.61 -1.69
N LYS A 35 10.78 12.31 -2.68
CA LYS A 35 10.75 13.02 -3.96
C LYS A 35 9.93 12.32 -5.03
N ALA A 36 9.25 11.26 -4.66
CA ALA A 36 8.40 10.56 -5.63
C ALA A 36 7.09 11.32 -5.82
N THR A 37 6.58 11.31 -7.04
CA THR A 37 5.33 11.99 -7.34
C THR A 37 4.19 11.00 -7.54
N ASN A 38 4.29 10.15 -8.57
CA ASN A 38 3.19 9.24 -8.90
C ASN A 38 3.62 7.79 -8.73
N PRO A 39 2.75 6.96 -8.16
CA PRO A 39 3.04 5.53 -8.06
C PRO A 39 2.90 4.86 -9.41
N LEU A 40 3.76 3.89 -9.66
CA LEU A 40 3.78 3.12 -10.90
C LEU A 40 3.72 1.64 -10.58
N GLY A 41 2.99 0.89 -11.40
CA GLY A 41 2.94 -0.54 -11.29
C GLY A 41 1.93 -1.03 -10.27
N ILE A 42 2.23 -2.15 -9.67
CA ILE A 42 1.29 -2.86 -8.80
C ILE A 42 1.54 -2.49 -7.35
N ALA A 43 0.45 -2.23 -6.62
CA ALA A 43 0.52 -1.97 -5.19
C ALA A 43 0.45 -3.27 -4.41
N ARG A 44 1.29 -3.40 -3.39
CA ARG A 44 1.27 -4.55 -2.49
C ARG A 44 1.18 -4.07 -1.05
N VAL A 45 0.52 -4.87 -0.23
CA VAL A 45 0.36 -4.55 1.19
C VAL A 45 1.68 -4.80 1.91
N VAL A 46 2.18 -3.79 2.62
CA VAL A 46 3.43 -3.91 3.39
C VAL A 46 3.17 -3.86 4.89
N ARG A 47 2.01 -3.39 5.31
CA ARG A 47 1.65 -3.35 6.72
C ARG A 47 0.14 -3.39 6.87
N LEU A 48 -0.31 -4.02 7.94
CA LEU A 48 -1.72 -4.07 8.28
C LEU A 48 -1.86 -3.74 9.77
N SER A 49 -2.79 -2.86 10.09
CA SER A 49 -3.06 -2.48 11.48
C SER A 49 -4.54 -2.64 11.78
N VAL A 50 -4.84 -3.17 12.96
CA VAL A 50 -6.22 -3.27 13.44
C VAL A 50 -6.52 -2.02 14.23
N ILE A 51 -7.50 -1.24 13.76
CA ILE A 51 -7.84 0.03 14.39
C ILE A 51 -9.24 0.03 15.02
N GLY A 52 -9.92 -1.10 14.98
CA GLY A 52 -11.23 -1.27 15.58
C GLY A 52 -11.59 -2.73 15.51
N GLU A 53 -12.79 -3.07 16.00
CA GLU A 53 -13.21 -4.46 16.04
C GLU A 53 -13.14 -5.14 14.68
N THR A 54 -13.63 -4.44 13.65
CA THR A 54 -13.66 -4.98 12.30
C THR A 54 -13.02 -4.01 11.31
N LYS A 55 -12.30 -3.00 11.78
CA LYS A 55 -11.71 -1.97 10.93
C LYS A 55 -10.22 -2.15 10.83
N LEU A 56 -9.71 -2.12 9.63
CA LEU A 56 -8.29 -2.29 9.36
C LEU A 56 -7.76 -1.08 8.62
N GLN A 57 -6.48 -0.83 8.81
CA GLN A 57 -5.73 0.17 8.05
C GLN A 57 -4.62 -0.55 7.32
N LEU A 58 -4.48 -0.28 6.04
CA LEU A 58 -3.43 -0.87 5.25
C LEU A 58 -2.40 0.16 4.87
N VAL A 59 -1.15 -0.25 4.83
CA VAL A 59 -0.08 0.53 4.22
C VAL A 59 0.37 -0.26 3.00
N VAL A 60 0.40 0.40 1.85
CA VAL A 60 0.78 -0.24 0.60
C VAL A 60 1.98 0.47 0.01
N ALA A 61 2.75 -0.28 -0.76
CA ALA A 61 3.86 0.27 -1.52
C ALA A 61 3.69 -0.16 -2.96
N TYR A 62 3.96 0.76 -3.86
CA TYR A 62 3.90 0.45 -5.28
C TYR A 62 5.23 -0.09 -5.76
N GLN A 63 5.18 -0.78 -6.88
CA GLN A 63 6.35 -1.39 -7.47
C GLN A 63 7.44 -0.35 -7.77
N ASP A 64 7.03 0.84 -8.19
CA ASP A 64 7.95 1.90 -8.53
C ASP A 64 7.23 3.24 -8.38
N TYR A 65 7.99 4.31 -8.50
CA TYR A 65 7.44 5.66 -8.42
C TYR A 65 8.16 6.55 -9.42
N GLU A 66 7.41 7.49 -9.97
CA GLU A 66 7.98 8.55 -10.79
C GLU A 66 8.87 9.43 -9.94
N LYS A 67 10.05 9.77 -10.47
CA LYS A 67 10.94 10.65 -9.73
C LYS A 67 10.49 12.09 -9.90
N GLY A 68 10.35 12.75 -8.79
CA GLY A 68 9.99 14.16 -8.82
C GLY A 68 11.21 15.03 -8.94
N GLY A 69 11.12 15.99 -9.73
CA GLY A 69 12.19 16.93 -9.89
C GLY A 69 13.27 16.53 -10.86
N VAL A 70 14.16 16.53 -11.23
CA VAL A 70 15.02 16.14 -11.95
C VAL A 70 15.85 15.66 -12.55
N GLU A 71 15.89 15.77 -12.51
CA GLU A 71 16.42 15.33 -12.72
C GLU A 71 17.05 14.96 -13.46
N HIS A 72 17.35 15.18 -13.87
CA HIS A 72 17.74 14.69 -14.16
C HIS A 72 18.67 14.36 -14.30
N GLY A 73 19.02 14.39 -14.75
CA GLY A 73 19.78 14.05 -14.50
C GLY A 73 20.62 13.96 -14.20
N ILE A 74 20.65 14.46 -13.93
CA ILE A 74 21.17 14.42 -13.47
C ILE A 74 21.74 13.99 -13.07
N GLN A 75 21.76 14.07 -12.91
CA GLN A 75 21.92 13.63 -12.22
C GLN A 75 22.50 12.98 -12.01
N ASN A 76 22.74 13.05 -11.92
CA ASN A 76 23.00 12.38 -11.44
C ASN A 76 23.46 12.09 -11.25
N GLN A 77 23.65 12.34 -11.42
CA GLN A 77 23.71 12.06 -10.92
C GLN A 77 23.93 11.76 -10.82
#